data_eec3cb446210c1571f7ec37a79f1fed9
#
_entry.id   eec3cb446210c1571f7ec37a79f1fed9
#
_cell.length_a   1.000
_cell.length_b   1.000
_cell.length_c   1.000
_cell.angle_alpha   90.00
_cell.angle_beta   90.00
_cell.angle_gamma   90.00
#
_symmetry.space_group_name_H-M   'P 1'
#
loop_
_entity.id
_entity.type
_entity.pdbx_description
1 polymer ?
#
loop_
_entity_poly.entity_id
_entity_poly.type
_entity_poly.pdbx_seq_one_letter_code
_entity_poly.pdbx_strand_id
1 'polypeptide(L)'
;MSDMLPFTQGWVEDKRAVDKFLGELEFPVFGDTPAGQEPEAIPDKVFLWDACRKVTGDLLPPRNQGAVGSCVGFGTVAAIEHVMCAEIAAGEREVFKPLVQEYCYGGSRVEVGKGRLRGDGSVGAWAAKFCTQYGILARGYYLSDPTKLAPKYDLNTYSEARCRQWGSTGVPDDLEGISKVNTITNATLVQSFDEACKALSSGYAISVCSNRGFTYGRDKDGFCNPSGVWNHCMALVGYKKTGRAGGFILNSWGATAHHGPIGEGNPSPAGFWADADVVDKMLKQKDSWAFAGVNGFVTRRINWRELTW
;
A
#
# COMPACT_ATOMS: atom_id res chain seq x y z
N MET A 1 15.06 -28.24 -10.30
CA MET A 1 14.94 -26.98 -11.06
C MET A 1 14.18 -26.04 -10.15
N SER A 2 14.77 -24.91 -9.70
CA SER A 2 13.98 -23.92 -8.97
C SER A 2 13.01 -23.31 -9.98
N ASP A 3 11.71 -23.54 -9.79
CA ASP A 3 10.68 -22.87 -10.57
C ASP A 3 10.88 -21.37 -10.39
N MET A 4 11.47 -20.72 -11.39
CA MET A 4 11.58 -19.27 -11.41
C MET A 4 10.14 -18.74 -11.40
N LEU A 5 9.80 -17.96 -10.36
CA LEU A 5 8.51 -17.32 -10.30
C LEU A 5 8.36 -16.40 -11.52
N PRO A 6 7.20 -16.43 -12.20
CA PRO A 6 6.98 -15.65 -13.42
C PRO A 6 6.93 -14.13 -13.16
N PHE A 7 6.91 -13.72 -11.90
CA PHE A 7 6.77 -12.32 -11.51
C PHE A 7 7.89 -11.89 -10.55
N THR A 8 8.29 -10.62 -10.68
CA THR A 8 9.36 -10.03 -9.88
C THR A 8 8.88 -9.73 -8.45
N GLN A 9 9.71 -10.06 -7.49
CA GLN A 9 9.54 -9.79 -6.06
C GLN A 9 10.55 -8.73 -5.62
N GLY A 10 10.52 -8.31 -4.34
CA GLY A 10 11.47 -7.28 -3.92
C GLY A 10 11.31 -6.80 -2.48
N TRP A 11 10.57 -7.50 -1.63
CA TRP A 11 10.62 -7.23 -0.22
C TRP A 11 11.85 -7.91 0.41
N VAL A 12 12.58 -7.13 1.20
CA VAL A 12 13.75 -7.60 1.96
C VAL A 12 13.42 -7.46 3.44
N GLU A 13 13.46 -8.57 4.16
CA GLU A 13 13.28 -8.55 5.61
C GLU A 13 14.48 -7.88 6.29
N ASP A 14 14.23 -6.81 7.05
CA ASP A 14 15.24 -6.13 7.89
C ASP A 14 14.62 -5.74 9.23
N LYS A 15 14.70 -6.67 10.17
CA LYS A 15 14.17 -6.48 11.52
C LYS A 15 14.78 -5.28 12.25
N ARG A 16 16.08 -5.00 12.02
CA ARG A 16 16.75 -3.85 12.63
C ARG A 16 16.20 -2.52 12.09
N ALA A 17 15.89 -2.47 10.80
CA ALA A 17 15.26 -1.29 10.22
C ALA A 17 13.85 -1.06 10.79
N VAL A 18 13.08 -2.12 10.97
CA VAL A 18 11.77 -2.06 11.61
C VAL A 18 11.89 -1.56 13.05
N ASP A 19 12.70 -2.21 13.89
CA ASP A 19 12.87 -1.85 15.29
C ASP A 19 13.36 -0.40 15.45
N LYS A 20 14.27 0.04 14.57
CA LYS A 20 14.75 1.42 14.57
C LYS A 20 13.60 2.40 14.25
N PHE A 21 12.79 2.13 13.25
CA PHE A 21 11.69 3.02 12.88
C PHE A 21 10.58 3.03 13.93
N LEU A 22 10.25 1.90 14.53
CA LEU A 22 9.30 1.82 15.65
C LEU A 22 9.72 2.74 16.82
N GLY A 23 11.00 2.83 17.12
CA GLY A 23 11.54 3.72 18.15
C GLY A 23 11.43 5.23 17.84
N GLU A 24 11.10 5.60 16.61
CA GLU A 24 10.89 6.99 16.17
C GLU A 24 9.41 7.41 16.14
N LEU A 25 8.48 6.46 16.30
CA LEU A 25 7.04 6.70 16.16
C LEU A 25 6.37 7.02 17.50
N GLU A 26 5.41 7.95 17.48
CA GLU A 26 4.53 8.23 18.61
C GLU A 26 3.65 7.01 18.94
N PHE A 27 3.11 6.36 17.91
CA PHE A 27 2.33 5.13 18.02
C PHE A 27 3.02 4.01 17.24
N PRO A 28 3.92 3.25 17.87
CA PRO A 28 4.66 2.17 17.20
C PRO A 28 3.76 1.09 16.59
N VAL A 29 2.67 0.72 17.29
CA VAL A 29 1.69 -0.27 16.84
C VAL A 29 0.30 0.32 16.71
N PHE A 30 -0.48 -0.18 15.75
CA PHE A 30 -1.81 0.36 15.47
C PHE A 30 -2.75 0.24 16.68
N GLY A 31 -2.63 -0.84 17.46
CA GLY A 31 -3.40 -1.03 18.68
C GLY A 31 -3.29 0.09 19.71
N ASP A 32 -2.21 0.89 19.69
CA ASP A 32 -1.99 2.00 20.62
C ASP A 32 -2.54 3.33 20.10
N THR A 33 -2.97 3.39 18.83
CA THR A 33 -3.56 4.61 18.23
C THR A 33 -4.98 4.84 18.72
N PRO A 34 -5.51 6.08 18.66
CA PRO A 34 -6.92 6.36 18.97
C PRO A 34 -7.89 5.45 18.21
N ALA A 35 -7.67 5.23 16.91
CA ALA A 35 -8.49 4.34 16.09
C ALA A 35 -8.36 2.86 16.52
N GLY A 36 -7.17 2.43 16.97
CA GLY A 36 -6.92 1.09 17.47
C GLY A 36 -7.56 0.80 18.82
N GLN A 37 -7.68 1.83 19.65
CA GLN A 37 -8.28 1.77 20.99
C GLN A 37 -9.82 1.90 20.97
N GLU A 38 -10.42 2.22 19.82
CA GLU A 38 -11.87 2.39 19.70
C GLU A 38 -12.60 1.11 20.12
N PRO A 39 -13.48 1.19 21.15
CA PRO A 39 -14.20 0.03 21.67
C PRO A 39 -15.44 -0.33 20.87
N GLU A 40 -15.90 0.56 19.96
CA GLU A 40 -17.12 0.30 19.19
C GLU A 40 -16.96 -0.89 18.23
N ALA A 41 -18.07 -1.58 18.01
CA ALA A 41 -18.13 -2.66 17.06
C ALA A 41 -17.88 -2.15 15.62
N ILE A 42 -16.86 -2.69 14.97
CA ILE A 42 -16.58 -2.38 13.58
C ILE A 42 -17.53 -3.14 12.63
N PRO A 43 -17.76 -2.67 11.40
CA PRO A 43 -18.57 -3.37 10.40
C PRO A 43 -18.08 -4.79 10.14
N ASP A 44 -18.99 -5.68 9.74
CA ASP A 44 -18.62 -7.05 9.34
C ASP A 44 -17.76 -7.09 8.08
N LYS A 45 -17.83 -6.08 7.25
CA LYS A 45 -17.02 -5.93 6.04
C LYS A 45 -16.80 -4.47 5.68
N VAL A 46 -15.64 -4.19 5.14
CA VAL A 46 -15.25 -2.88 4.59
C VAL A 46 -14.45 -3.09 3.31
N PHE A 47 -14.79 -2.32 2.28
CA PHE A 47 -14.14 -2.30 1.00
C PHE A 47 -13.68 -0.89 0.67
N LEU A 48 -12.38 -0.58 0.87
CA LEU A 48 -11.85 0.77 0.66
C LEU A 48 -11.97 1.22 -0.81
N TRP A 49 -12.04 0.29 -1.74
CA TRP A 49 -12.29 0.63 -3.15
C TRP A 49 -13.66 1.24 -3.42
N ASP A 50 -14.63 1.13 -2.52
CA ASP A 50 -15.90 1.83 -2.63
C ASP A 50 -15.71 3.35 -2.44
N ALA A 51 -14.81 3.75 -1.53
CA ALA A 51 -14.38 5.14 -1.44
C ALA A 51 -13.64 5.60 -2.70
N CYS A 52 -12.80 4.73 -3.29
CA CYS A 52 -12.13 5.04 -4.55
C CYS A 52 -13.14 5.26 -5.68
N ARG A 53 -14.14 4.39 -5.83
CA ARG A 53 -15.23 4.56 -6.81
C ARG A 53 -15.98 5.87 -6.62
N LYS A 54 -16.31 6.22 -5.38
CA LYS A 54 -17.00 7.49 -5.08
C LYS A 54 -16.17 8.71 -5.48
N VAL A 55 -14.85 8.64 -5.26
CA VAL A 55 -13.94 9.77 -5.48
C VAL A 55 -13.50 9.91 -6.93
N THR A 56 -13.23 8.79 -7.61
CA THR A 56 -12.65 8.79 -8.97
C THR A 56 -13.65 8.36 -10.06
N GLY A 57 -14.82 7.87 -9.68
CA GLY A 57 -15.82 7.31 -10.60
C GLY A 57 -15.62 5.83 -10.94
N ASP A 58 -14.48 5.22 -10.54
CA ASP A 58 -14.14 3.82 -10.82
C ASP A 58 -13.16 3.27 -9.78
N LEU A 59 -12.79 2.01 -9.93
CA LEU A 59 -11.66 1.40 -9.22
C LEU A 59 -10.35 2.09 -9.60
N LEU A 60 -9.40 2.16 -8.66
CA LEU A 60 -8.04 2.53 -9.02
C LEU A 60 -7.46 1.51 -10.02
N PRO A 61 -6.77 1.98 -11.07
CA PRO A 61 -6.33 1.10 -12.14
C PRO A 61 -5.32 0.07 -11.63
N PRO A 62 -5.40 -1.18 -12.13
CA PRO A 62 -4.41 -2.22 -11.87
C PRO A 62 -2.99 -1.74 -12.18
N ARG A 63 -2.06 -1.96 -11.26
CA ARG A 63 -0.66 -1.56 -11.41
C ARG A 63 0.20 -2.76 -11.78
N ASN A 64 1.28 -2.50 -12.55
CA ASN A 64 2.26 -3.51 -12.91
C ASN A 64 3.68 -2.98 -12.70
N GLN A 65 4.42 -3.60 -11.79
CA GLN A 65 5.81 -3.24 -11.49
C GLN A 65 6.80 -3.71 -12.56
N GLY A 66 6.37 -4.58 -13.48
CA GLY A 66 7.22 -5.13 -14.54
C GLY A 66 8.38 -5.96 -13.99
N ALA A 67 9.54 -5.79 -14.59
CA ALA A 67 10.77 -6.55 -14.29
C ALA A 67 11.64 -5.88 -13.20
N VAL A 68 11.09 -4.98 -12.38
CA VAL A 68 11.81 -4.34 -11.26
C VAL A 68 11.26 -4.86 -9.94
N GLY A 69 12.13 -5.26 -9.01
CA GLY A 69 11.75 -5.69 -7.66
C GLY A 69 11.28 -4.54 -6.77
N SER A 70 10.31 -3.74 -7.25
CA SER A 70 9.83 -2.51 -6.62
C SER A 70 8.51 -2.65 -5.86
N CYS A 71 8.12 -3.88 -5.54
CA CYS A 71 6.83 -4.18 -4.89
C CYS A 71 6.59 -3.36 -3.60
N VAL A 72 7.64 -3.06 -2.83
CA VAL A 72 7.51 -2.24 -1.61
C VAL A 72 7.00 -0.84 -1.94
N GLY A 73 7.53 -0.21 -2.99
CA GLY A 73 7.00 1.08 -3.48
C GLY A 73 5.57 0.97 -3.99
N PHE A 74 5.22 -0.12 -4.69
CA PHE A 74 3.88 -0.33 -5.21
C PHE A 74 2.84 -0.61 -4.13
N GLY A 75 3.13 -1.53 -3.20
CA GLY A 75 2.21 -1.86 -2.10
C GLY A 75 1.98 -0.67 -1.17
N THR A 76 3.04 0.08 -0.85
CA THR A 76 2.95 1.29 -0.03
C THR A 76 2.11 2.37 -0.72
N VAL A 77 2.39 2.68 -1.98
CA VAL A 77 1.63 3.68 -2.74
C VAL A 77 0.17 3.27 -2.92
N ALA A 78 -0.10 1.99 -3.22
CA ALA A 78 -1.47 1.51 -3.33
C ALA A 78 -2.25 1.66 -2.01
N ALA A 79 -1.64 1.38 -0.87
CA ALA A 79 -2.26 1.62 0.44
C ALA A 79 -2.55 3.11 0.63
N ILE A 80 -1.59 4.00 0.37
CA ILE A 80 -1.76 5.45 0.54
C ILE A 80 -2.84 6.01 -0.41
N GLU A 81 -2.92 5.56 -1.65
CA GLU A 81 -3.96 5.98 -2.59
C GLU A 81 -5.37 5.63 -2.08
N HIS A 82 -5.55 4.46 -1.43
CA HIS A 82 -6.82 4.09 -0.81
C HIS A 82 -7.12 4.91 0.46
N VAL A 83 -6.11 5.24 1.26
CA VAL A 83 -6.26 6.18 2.40
C VAL A 83 -6.71 7.55 1.91
N MET A 84 -6.10 8.09 0.85
CA MET A 84 -6.51 9.36 0.27
C MET A 84 -7.98 9.35 -0.15
N CYS A 85 -8.44 8.28 -0.80
CA CYS A 85 -9.86 8.15 -1.17
C CYS A 85 -10.76 8.09 0.07
N ALA A 86 -10.36 7.38 1.13
CA ALA A 86 -11.13 7.32 2.38
C ALA A 86 -11.19 8.68 3.08
N GLU A 87 -10.09 9.43 3.12
CA GLU A 87 -10.00 10.78 3.67
C GLU A 87 -10.88 11.78 2.90
N ILE A 88 -10.91 11.69 1.57
CA ILE A 88 -11.82 12.51 0.73
C ILE A 88 -13.29 12.13 1.01
N ALA A 89 -13.59 10.84 1.09
CA ALA A 89 -14.94 10.38 1.40
C ALA A 89 -15.41 10.81 2.80
N ALA A 90 -14.47 10.99 3.74
CA ALA A 90 -14.72 11.53 5.09
C ALA A 90 -14.74 13.07 5.15
N GLY A 91 -14.44 13.78 4.05
CA GLY A 91 -14.38 15.24 4.00
C GLY A 91 -13.10 15.87 4.57
N GLU A 92 -12.05 15.08 4.78
CA GLU A 92 -10.78 15.55 5.36
C GLU A 92 -9.78 16.02 4.29
N ARG A 93 -9.97 15.65 3.05
CA ARG A 93 -9.10 15.99 1.90
C ARG A 93 -9.97 16.31 0.68
N GLU A 94 -9.51 17.21 -0.18
CA GLU A 94 -10.31 17.70 -1.31
C GLU A 94 -10.00 16.99 -2.65
N VAL A 95 -8.74 16.62 -2.89
CA VAL A 95 -8.30 16.18 -4.22
C VAL A 95 -7.53 14.87 -4.17
N PHE A 96 -7.98 13.90 -4.98
CA PHE A 96 -7.22 12.70 -5.29
C PHE A 96 -6.26 12.94 -6.46
N LYS A 97 -5.03 12.48 -6.33
CA LYS A 97 -4.07 12.37 -7.43
C LYS A 97 -3.35 11.03 -7.36
N PRO A 98 -3.21 10.31 -8.48
CA PRO A 98 -2.38 9.11 -8.54
C PRO A 98 -0.94 9.42 -8.14
N LEU A 99 -0.28 8.48 -7.48
CA LEU A 99 1.05 8.67 -6.90
C LEU A 99 2.15 7.97 -7.72
N VAL A 100 3.39 8.41 -7.53
CA VAL A 100 4.57 7.91 -8.24
C VAL A 100 5.25 6.80 -7.43
N GLN A 101 5.10 5.55 -7.86
CA GLN A 101 5.67 4.37 -7.20
C GLN A 101 7.20 4.39 -7.19
N GLU A 102 7.79 4.87 -8.29
CA GLU A 102 9.25 4.98 -8.45
C GLU A 102 9.88 5.92 -7.42
N TYR A 103 9.15 6.97 -7.03
CA TYR A 103 9.59 7.92 -6.01
C TYR A 103 9.68 7.26 -4.63
N CYS A 104 8.62 6.55 -4.24
CA CYS A 104 8.60 5.79 -2.99
C CYS A 104 9.69 4.70 -2.97
N TYR A 105 9.84 3.94 -4.08
CA TYR A 105 10.85 2.90 -4.18
C TYR A 105 12.27 3.44 -4.11
N GLY A 106 12.59 4.47 -4.91
CA GLY A 106 13.93 5.08 -4.92
C GLY A 106 14.29 5.67 -3.56
N GLY A 107 13.40 6.50 -3.03
CA GLY A 107 13.60 7.16 -1.75
C GLY A 107 13.74 6.20 -0.56
N SER A 108 12.94 5.13 -0.54
CA SER A 108 13.08 4.11 0.50
C SER A 108 14.47 3.44 0.49
N ARG A 109 15.02 3.19 -0.70
CA ARG A 109 16.31 2.51 -0.86
C ARG A 109 17.51 3.40 -0.55
N VAL A 110 17.49 4.65 -1.02
CA VAL A 110 18.67 5.51 -1.00
C VAL A 110 18.58 6.55 0.12
N GLU A 111 17.54 7.35 0.20
CA GLU A 111 17.41 8.39 1.22
C GLU A 111 17.27 7.80 2.63
N VAL A 112 16.51 6.72 2.78
CA VAL A 112 16.34 6.02 4.08
C VAL A 112 17.31 4.86 4.22
N GLY A 113 17.36 3.97 3.23
CA GLY A 113 18.19 2.75 3.26
C GLY A 113 19.68 3.00 3.07
N LYS A 114 20.07 4.23 2.66
CA LYS A 114 21.46 4.65 2.43
C LYS A 114 22.18 3.79 1.38
N GLY A 115 21.44 3.30 0.37
CA GLY A 115 21.99 2.50 -0.71
C GLY A 115 22.59 1.15 -0.27
N ARG A 116 22.17 0.61 0.90
CA ARG A 116 22.72 -0.62 1.47
C ARG A 116 22.38 -1.89 0.69
N LEU A 117 21.27 -1.88 -0.07
CA LEU A 117 20.86 -3.05 -0.83
C LEU A 117 21.52 -3.08 -2.20
N ARG A 118 22.12 -4.24 -2.52
CA ARG A 118 22.58 -4.56 -3.88
C ARG A 118 21.45 -5.26 -4.63
N GLY A 119 21.29 -4.98 -5.92
CA GLY A 119 20.18 -5.50 -6.71
C GLY A 119 18.86 -4.78 -6.40
N ASP A 120 17.75 -5.38 -6.79
CA ASP A 120 16.41 -4.84 -6.56
C ASP A 120 15.90 -5.12 -5.13
N GLY A 121 14.79 -4.50 -4.76
CA GLY A 121 14.12 -4.70 -3.47
C GLY A 121 14.21 -3.50 -2.54
N SER A 122 13.35 -3.49 -1.51
CA SER A 122 13.38 -2.54 -0.41
C SER A 122 12.77 -3.16 0.85
N VAL A 123 12.77 -2.41 1.96
CA VAL A 123 12.23 -2.78 3.27
C VAL A 123 10.93 -1.99 3.50
N GLY A 124 9.88 -2.62 4.03
CA GLY A 124 8.61 -1.95 4.30
C GLY A 124 8.77 -0.75 5.23
N ALA A 125 9.51 -0.91 6.33
CA ALA A 125 9.82 0.17 7.26
C ALA A 125 10.54 1.36 6.59
N TRP A 126 11.41 1.12 5.60
CA TRP A 126 12.07 2.23 4.89
C TRP A 126 11.09 2.99 4.02
N ALA A 127 10.16 2.30 3.35
CA ALA A 127 9.14 2.97 2.56
C ALA A 127 8.17 3.76 3.44
N ALA A 128 7.73 3.19 4.57
CA ALA A 128 6.90 3.89 5.53
C ALA A 128 7.60 5.15 6.08
N LYS A 129 8.85 5.03 6.50
CA LYS A 129 9.66 6.16 6.95
C LYS A 129 9.88 7.21 5.86
N PHE A 130 10.16 6.80 4.62
CA PHE A 130 10.31 7.73 3.50
C PHE A 130 9.04 8.53 3.28
N CYS A 131 7.87 7.88 3.22
CA CYS A 131 6.60 8.55 2.99
C CYS A 131 6.25 9.57 4.08
N THR A 132 6.59 9.30 5.34
CA THR A 132 6.33 10.24 6.45
C THR A 132 7.32 11.39 6.53
N GLN A 133 8.57 11.20 6.13
CA GLN A 133 9.61 12.23 6.24
C GLN A 133 9.79 13.07 4.97
N TYR A 134 9.63 12.47 3.79
CA TYR A 134 9.86 13.11 2.50
C TYR A 134 8.56 13.36 1.71
N GLY A 135 7.44 12.79 2.15
CA GLY A 135 6.16 12.87 1.46
C GLY A 135 6.07 11.94 0.24
N ILE A 136 5.00 12.10 -0.53
CA ILE A 136 4.73 11.29 -1.73
C ILE A 136 4.49 12.20 -2.93
N LEU A 137 5.11 11.85 -4.04
CA LEU A 137 5.00 12.60 -5.29
C LEU A 137 3.75 12.18 -6.07
N ALA A 138 2.93 13.17 -6.47
CA ALA A 138 1.77 12.93 -7.32
C ALA A 138 2.16 12.87 -8.80
N ARG A 139 1.49 11.99 -9.57
CA ARG A 139 1.59 11.98 -11.03
C ARG A 139 0.94 13.21 -11.64
N GLY A 140 1.47 13.66 -12.76
CA GLY A 140 0.93 14.82 -13.48
C GLY A 140 1.08 16.18 -12.79
N TYR A 141 1.76 16.24 -11.65
CA TYR A 141 1.94 17.48 -10.91
C TYR A 141 2.60 18.58 -11.74
N TYR A 142 3.54 18.19 -12.61
CA TYR A 142 4.28 19.13 -13.47
C TYR A 142 3.50 19.65 -14.68
N LEU A 143 2.41 18.99 -15.04
CA LEU A 143 1.57 19.43 -16.17
C LEU A 143 0.67 20.60 -15.79
N SER A 144 0.45 20.85 -14.50
CA SER A 144 -0.42 21.93 -14.01
C SER A 144 0.29 23.25 -13.74
N ASP A 145 1.63 23.27 -13.71
CA ASP A 145 2.41 24.50 -13.53
C ASP A 145 3.59 24.56 -14.52
N PRO A 146 3.36 25.08 -15.73
CA PRO A 146 4.38 25.18 -16.76
C PRO A 146 5.53 26.15 -16.39
N THR A 147 5.40 26.90 -15.29
CA THR A 147 6.44 27.87 -14.88
C THR A 147 7.48 27.27 -13.96
N LYS A 148 7.20 26.13 -13.33
CA LYS A 148 8.05 25.62 -12.26
C LYS A 148 9.06 24.56 -12.65
N LEU A 149 8.85 23.82 -13.72
CA LEU A 149 9.88 22.92 -14.31
C LEU A 149 9.29 22.36 -15.61
N ALA A 150 9.78 22.82 -16.75
CA ALA A 150 9.61 22.10 -18.01
C ALA A 150 9.91 20.61 -17.74
N PRO A 151 9.25 19.64 -18.39
CA PRO A 151 9.18 18.24 -17.94
C PRO A 151 10.55 17.57 -17.97
N LYS A 152 11.38 17.88 -16.96
CA LYS A 152 12.64 17.16 -16.71
C LYS A 152 12.36 15.66 -16.48
N TYR A 153 11.15 15.36 -15.97
CA TYR A 153 10.69 14.02 -15.70
C TYR A 153 9.28 13.82 -16.26
N ASP A 154 9.08 12.86 -17.16
CA ASP A 154 7.73 12.42 -17.52
C ASP A 154 7.17 11.50 -16.44
N LEU A 155 6.36 12.06 -15.55
CA LEU A 155 5.74 11.35 -14.41
C LEU A 155 4.31 10.87 -14.70
N ASN A 156 3.82 10.98 -15.93
CA ASN A 156 2.45 10.57 -16.27
C ASN A 156 2.24 9.07 -16.12
N THR A 157 3.27 8.29 -16.47
CA THR A 157 3.21 6.82 -16.41
C THR A 157 4.38 6.26 -15.62
N TYR A 158 4.20 5.02 -15.13
CA TYR A 158 5.28 4.25 -14.53
C TYR A 158 6.39 3.97 -15.55
N SER A 159 7.64 4.06 -15.10
CA SER A 159 8.81 3.73 -15.91
C SER A 159 9.77 2.84 -15.14
N GLU A 160 9.99 1.62 -15.65
CA GLU A 160 10.98 0.70 -15.09
C GLU A 160 12.39 1.30 -15.11
N ALA A 161 12.75 2.02 -16.18
CA ALA A 161 14.06 2.67 -16.29
C ALA A 161 14.26 3.72 -15.19
N ARG A 162 13.27 4.60 -14.96
CA ARG A 162 13.29 5.58 -13.87
C ARG A 162 13.30 4.90 -12.51
N CYS A 163 12.51 3.83 -12.35
CA CYS A 163 12.46 3.05 -11.11
C CYS A 163 13.84 2.45 -10.77
N ARG A 164 14.54 1.86 -11.74
CA ARG A 164 15.90 1.36 -11.57
C ARG A 164 16.91 2.47 -11.29
N GLN A 165 16.82 3.57 -12.02
CA GLN A 165 17.69 4.73 -11.83
C GLN A 165 17.54 5.27 -10.40
N TRP A 166 16.34 5.65 -9.98
CA TRP A 166 16.11 6.19 -8.64
C TRP A 166 16.36 5.17 -7.52
N GLY A 167 16.12 3.89 -7.80
CA GLY A 167 16.49 2.80 -6.89
C GLY A 167 18.00 2.64 -6.66
N SER A 168 18.83 3.18 -7.55
CA SER A 168 20.29 3.13 -7.47
C SER A 168 20.92 4.43 -7.01
N THR A 169 20.41 5.58 -7.47
CA THR A 169 21.04 6.90 -7.27
C THR A 169 20.31 7.79 -6.28
N GLY A 170 19.14 7.41 -5.83
CA GLY A 170 18.24 8.26 -5.05
C GLY A 170 17.25 9.03 -5.92
N VAL A 171 16.28 9.64 -5.27
CA VAL A 171 15.31 10.52 -5.91
C VAL A 171 15.91 11.91 -6.09
N PRO A 172 15.52 12.64 -7.15
CA PRO A 172 16.03 14.01 -7.35
C PRO A 172 15.63 14.97 -6.23
N ASP A 173 16.59 15.75 -5.72
CA ASP A 173 16.38 16.70 -4.62
C ASP A 173 15.32 17.77 -4.96
N ASP A 174 15.22 18.17 -6.23
CA ASP A 174 14.23 19.13 -6.70
C ASP A 174 12.77 18.62 -6.59
N LEU A 175 12.57 17.32 -6.43
CA LEU A 175 11.26 16.73 -6.21
C LEU A 175 10.82 16.71 -4.73
N GLU A 176 11.75 16.78 -3.79
CA GLU A 176 11.43 16.70 -2.36
C GLU A 176 10.55 17.84 -1.87
N GLY A 177 10.78 19.07 -2.35
CA GLY A 177 9.96 20.23 -2.00
C GLY A 177 8.50 20.08 -2.45
N ILE A 178 8.29 19.36 -3.56
CA ILE A 178 6.99 19.14 -4.17
C ILE A 178 6.26 17.97 -3.50
N SER A 179 6.97 16.89 -3.17
CA SER A 179 6.39 15.70 -2.55
C SER A 179 5.83 15.97 -1.16
N LYS A 180 6.41 16.92 -0.44
CA LYS A 180 5.95 17.34 0.90
C LYS A 180 4.56 17.95 0.92
N VAL A 181 4.02 18.36 -0.21
CA VAL A 181 2.62 18.84 -0.32
C VAL A 181 1.62 17.67 -0.15
N ASN A 182 2.02 16.45 -0.49
CA ASN A 182 1.20 15.25 -0.28
C ASN A 182 1.70 14.52 0.97
N THR A 183 1.39 15.07 2.12
CA THR A 183 1.86 14.52 3.39
C THR A 183 1.15 13.23 3.76
N ILE A 184 1.95 12.24 4.13
CA ILE A 184 1.56 11.15 5.01
C ILE A 184 2.17 11.50 6.35
N THR A 185 1.35 11.86 7.33
CA THR A 185 1.84 12.37 8.59
C THR A 185 2.32 11.27 9.52
N ASN A 186 1.67 10.11 9.47
CA ASN A 186 1.95 9.00 10.38
C ASN A 186 1.93 7.65 9.65
N ALA A 187 2.76 6.74 10.14
CA ALA A 187 2.72 5.32 9.85
C ALA A 187 2.77 4.54 11.16
N THR A 188 2.15 3.38 11.21
CA THR A 188 2.14 2.51 12.40
C THR A 188 2.15 1.05 11.99
N LEU A 189 2.78 0.18 12.78
CA LEU A 189 2.86 -1.25 12.52
C LEU A 189 1.50 -1.92 12.82
N VAL A 190 1.02 -2.76 11.91
CA VAL A 190 -0.17 -3.61 12.11
C VAL A 190 0.28 -5.05 12.30
N GLN A 191 -0.15 -5.70 13.39
CA GLN A 191 0.40 -6.99 13.80
C GLN A 191 -0.59 -8.15 13.77
N SER A 192 -1.89 -7.87 13.60
CA SER A 192 -2.94 -8.90 13.59
C SER A 192 -4.06 -8.58 12.60
N PHE A 193 -4.83 -9.60 12.26
CA PHE A 193 -6.01 -9.42 11.41
C PHE A 193 -7.07 -8.54 12.08
N ASP A 194 -7.22 -8.64 13.41
CA ASP A 194 -8.16 -7.78 14.15
C ASP A 194 -7.74 -6.30 14.11
N GLU A 195 -6.46 -6.00 14.31
CA GLU A 195 -5.93 -4.64 14.11
C GLU A 195 -6.14 -4.16 12.67
N ALA A 196 -5.92 -5.04 11.68
CA ALA A 196 -6.15 -4.69 10.29
C ALA A 196 -7.63 -4.38 10.00
N CYS A 197 -8.57 -5.14 10.57
CA CYS A 197 -9.99 -4.84 10.45
C CYS A 197 -10.35 -3.48 11.06
N LYS A 198 -9.79 -3.14 12.22
CA LYS A 198 -9.97 -1.81 12.85
C LYS A 198 -9.37 -0.70 12.00
N ALA A 199 -8.16 -0.89 11.47
CA ALA A 199 -7.51 0.08 10.60
C ALA A 199 -8.34 0.34 9.35
N LEU A 200 -8.75 -0.70 8.64
CA LEU A 200 -9.56 -0.61 7.43
C LEU A 200 -10.94 -0.01 7.69
N SER A 201 -11.58 -0.31 8.85
CA SER A 201 -12.88 0.28 9.21
C SER A 201 -12.80 1.79 9.38
N SER A 202 -11.67 2.30 9.80
CA SER A 202 -11.38 3.74 9.91
C SER A 202 -10.75 4.34 8.64
N GLY A 203 -10.69 3.58 7.54
CA GLY A 203 -10.19 4.06 6.25
C GLY A 203 -8.66 3.99 6.08
N TYR A 204 -7.94 3.30 6.97
CA TYR A 204 -6.48 3.14 6.89
C TYR A 204 -6.11 1.84 6.18
N ALA A 205 -5.69 1.94 4.92
CA ALA A 205 -5.14 0.81 4.17
C ALA A 205 -3.73 0.47 4.64
N ILE A 206 -3.31 -0.77 4.38
CA ILE A 206 -2.08 -1.33 4.94
C ILE A 206 -1.20 -1.84 3.81
N SER A 207 0.08 -1.43 3.77
CA SER A 207 1.09 -2.15 3.00
C SER A 207 1.50 -3.42 3.76
N VAL A 208 1.36 -4.57 3.13
CA VAL A 208 1.64 -5.87 3.75
C VAL A 208 2.88 -6.48 3.12
N CYS A 209 3.96 -6.48 3.86
CA CYS A 209 5.23 -7.11 3.51
C CYS A 209 5.33 -8.49 4.15
N SER A 210 5.48 -9.53 3.35
CA SER A 210 5.61 -10.90 3.87
C SER A 210 6.31 -11.83 2.89
N ASN A 211 6.72 -13.00 3.39
CA ASN A 211 7.22 -14.09 2.56
C ASN A 211 6.13 -15.09 2.14
N ARG A 212 4.85 -14.80 2.42
CA ARG A 212 3.76 -15.70 2.09
C ARG A 212 3.42 -15.63 0.60
N GLY A 213 3.58 -16.74 -0.12
CA GLY A 213 3.13 -16.90 -1.49
C GLY A 213 1.71 -17.46 -1.58
N PHE A 214 1.12 -17.36 -2.77
CA PHE A 214 -0.25 -17.80 -3.06
C PHE A 214 -0.32 -18.45 -4.44
N THR A 215 -1.42 -19.16 -4.69
CA THR A 215 -1.78 -19.60 -6.03
C THR A 215 -2.13 -18.40 -6.91
N TYR A 216 -1.93 -18.55 -8.24
CA TYR A 216 -2.36 -17.51 -9.19
C TYR A 216 -3.86 -17.61 -9.52
N GLY A 217 -4.43 -18.81 -9.41
CA GLY A 217 -5.86 -19.04 -9.59
C GLY A 217 -6.65 -18.74 -8.31
N ARG A 218 -7.70 -17.94 -8.46
CA ARG A 218 -8.72 -17.72 -7.44
C ARG A 218 -9.75 -18.85 -7.48
N ASP A 219 -10.24 -19.25 -6.34
CA ASP A 219 -11.37 -20.19 -6.24
C ASP A 219 -12.71 -19.49 -6.58
N LYS A 220 -13.81 -20.24 -6.42
CA LYS A 220 -15.16 -19.74 -6.74
C LYS A 220 -15.58 -18.50 -5.94
N ASP A 221 -14.97 -18.26 -4.78
CA ASP A 221 -15.25 -17.15 -3.87
C ASP A 221 -14.22 -16.01 -3.99
N GLY A 222 -13.27 -16.12 -4.93
CA GLY A 222 -12.23 -15.13 -5.19
C GLY A 222 -10.99 -15.27 -4.33
N PHE A 223 -10.83 -16.36 -3.57
CA PHE A 223 -9.65 -16.58 -2.71
C PHE A 223 -8.52 -17.28 -3.46
N CYS A 224 -7.29 -16.84 -3.17
CA CYS A 224 -6.08 -17.57 -3.52
C CYS A 224 -5.58 -18.37 -2.30
N ASN A 225 -5.22 -19.64 -2.51
CA ASN A 225 -4.68 -20.47 -1.46
C ASN A 225 -3.20 -20.13 -1.21
N PRO A 226 -2.69 -20.27 0.03
CA PRO A 226 -1.27 -20.15 0.32
C PRO A 226 -0.46 -21.16 -0.51
N SER A 227 0.60 -20.69 -1.18
CA SER A 227 1.47 -21.53 -2.00
C SER A 227 2.84 -20.90 -2.18
N GLY A 228 3.89 -21.63 -1.85
CA GLY A 228 5.27 -21.19 -2.03
C GLY A 228 5.66 -19.99 -1.17
N VAL A 229 6.73 -19.31 -1.60
CA VAL A 229 7.31 -18.16 -0.93
C VAL A 229 7.37 -17.00 -1.92
N TRP A 230 6.75 -15.87 -1.53
CA TRP A 230 6.86 -14.59 -2.22
C TRP A 230 7.43 -13.55 -1.26
N ASN A 231 8.67 -13.17 -1.43
CA ASN A 231 9.23 -12.03 -0.71
C ASN A 231 8.67 -10.74 -1.32
N HIS A 232 7.44 -10.39 -0.92
CA HIS A 232 6.63 -9.44 -1.67
C HIS A 232 5.89 -8.47 -0.75
N CYS A 233 5.60 -7.29 -1.28
CA CYS A 233 4.78 -6.29 -0.62
C CYS A 233 3.54 -5.99 -1.47
N MET A 234 2.38 -6.10 -0.84
CA MET A 234 1.06 -5.87 -1.45
C MET A 234 0.26 -4.90 -0.58
N ALA A 235 -0.91 -4.45 -1.04
CA ALA A 235 -1.79 -3.63 -0.21
C ALA A 235 -3.01 -4.42 0.26
N LEU A 236 -3.30 -4.37 1.57
CA LEU A 236 -4.55 -4.85 2.14
C LEU A 236 -5.55 -3.68 2.16
N VAL A 237 -6.62 -3.80 1.38
CA VAL A 237 -7.55 -2.71 1.07
C VAL A 237 -9.02 -3.04 1.33
N GLY A 238 -9.29 -4.17 1.98
CA GLY A 238 -10.63 -4.56 2.38
C GLY A 238 -10.60 -5.79 3.26
N TYR A 239 -11.68 -6.01 3.99
CA TYR A 239 -11.87 -7.21 4.79
C TYR A 239 -13.33 -7.62 4.85
N LYS A 240 -13.57 -8.87 5.22
CA LYS A 240 -14.85 -9.42 5.67
C LYS A 240 -14.65 -10.39 6.82
N LYS A 241 -15.59 -10.38 7.78
CA LYS A 241 -15.55 -11.22 9.00
C LYS A 241 -16.62 -12.32 8.96
N THR A 242 -17.64 -12.16 8.13
CA THR A 242 -18.76 -13.11 7.99
C THR A 242 -18.63 -13.98 6.75
N GLY A 243 -19.19 -15.16 6.79
CA GLY A 243 -18.98 -16.19 5.77
C GLY A 243 -17.55 -16.73 5.85
N ARG A 244 -16.83 -16.76 4.73
CA ARG A 244 -15.39 -17.02 4.71
C ARG A 244 -14.65 -15.73 5.01
N ALA A 245 -14.20 -15.60 6.26
CA ALA A 245 -13.48 -14.42 6.72
C ALA A 245 -12.14 -14.27 5.99
N GLY A 246 -11.77 -13.02 5.62
CA GLY A 246 -10.52 -12.76 4.93
C GLY A 246 -10.27 -11.30 4.63
N GLY A 247 -9.09 -11.04 4.09
CA GLY A 247 -8.65 -9.74 3.60
C GLY A 247 -8.46 -9.72 2.09
N PHE A 248 -8.81 -8.60 1.45
CA PHE A 248 -8.54 -8.41 0.03
C PHE A 248 -7.16 -7.81 -0.18
N ILE A 249 -6.31 -8.57 -0.85
CA ILE A 249 -4.91 -8.23 -1.15
C ILE A 249 -4.83 -7.72 -2.59
N LEU A 250 -4.42 -6.47 -2.76
CA LEU A 250 -4.18 -5.85 -4.06
C LEU A 250 -2.70 -6.01 -4.43
N ASN A 251 -2.45 -6.69 -5.55
CA ASN A 251 -1.12 -7.00 -6.07
C ASN A 251 -0.67 -6.00 -7.14
N SER A 252 0.62 -6.01 -7.46
CA SER A 252 1.28 -5.13 -8.43
C SER A 252 1.85 -5.84 -9.66
N TRP A 253 1.23 -6.93 -10.07
CA TRP A 253 1.64 -7.72 -11.25
C TRP A 253 0.68 -7.59 -12.44
N GLY A 254 -0.16 -6.54 -12.44
CA GLY A 254 -1.15 -6.29 -13.50
C GLY A 254 -2.45 -7.05 -13.32
N ALA A 255 -3.42 -6.74 -14.18
CA ALA A 255 -4.78 -7.27 -14.10
C ALA A 255 -4.90 -8.77 -14.40
N THR A 256 -3.93 -9.35 -15.08
CA THR A 256 -3.97 -10.74 -15.59
C THR A 256 -3.13 -11.72 -14.77
N ALA A 257 -2.44 -11.25 -13.73
CA ALA A 257 -1.61 -12.12 -12.89
C ALA A 257 -2.45 -13.16 -12.12
N HIS A 258 -3.67 -12.79 -11.75
CA HIS A 258 -4.61 -13.68 -11.10
C HIS A 258 -5.80 -13.97 -12.04
N HIS A 259 -6.23 -15.23 -12.08
CA HIS A 259 -7.37 -15.67 -12.90
C HIS A 259 -8.47 -16.31 -12.06
N GLY A 260 -9.66 -16.47 -12.62
CA GLY A 260 -10.85 -16.96 -11.93
C GLY A 260 -11.73 -15.82 -11.39
N PRO A 261 -12.84 -16.14 -10.71
CA PRO A 261 -13.79 -15.17 -10.17
C PRO A 261 -13.11 -14.14 -9.25
N ILE A 262 -13.59 -12.90 -9.25
CA ILE A 262 -12.99 -11.83 -8.45
C ILE A 262 -13.48 -11.88 -6.99
N GLY A 263 -14.67 -12.45 -6.77
CA GLY A 263 -15.27 -12.56 -5.44
C GLY A 263 -16.13 -11.36 -5.04
N GLU A 264 -16.44 -11.28 -3.75
CA GLU A 264 -17.38 -10.31 -3.19
C GLU A 264 -16.87 -8.87 -3.31
N GLY A 265 -17.80 -7.93 -3.56
CA GLY A 265 -17.53 -6.49 -3.65
C GLY A 265 -16.98 -6.05 -5.01
N ASN A 266 -16.89 -6.95 -5.98
CA ASN A 266 -16.37 -6.66 -7.33
C ASN A 266 -15.05 -5.83 -7.29
N PRO A 267 -14.02 -6.29 -6.59
CA PRO A 267 -12.75 -5.56 -6.44
C PRO A 267 -11.91 -5.55 -7.71
N SER A 268 -10.71 -4.98 -7.63
CA SER A 268 -9.74 -4.95 -8.73
C SER A 268 -9.35 -6.37 -9.19
N PRO A 269 -9.29 -6.65 -10.50
CA PRO A 269 -8.81 -7.94 -11.03
C PRO A 269 -7.32 -8.21 -10.70
N ALA A 270 -6.56 -7.19 -10.31
CA ALA A 270 -5.17 -7.35 -9.89
C ALA A 270 -5.02 -7.92 -8.47
N GLY A 271 -6.09 -8.15 -7.74
CA GLY A 271 -6.05 -8.66 -6.37
C GLY A 271 -6.76 -9.98 -6.18
N PHE A 272 -6.79 -10.43 -4.94
CA PHE A 272 -7.44 -11.67 -4.51
C PHE A 272 -7.81 -11.60 -3.03
N TRP A 273 -8.76 -12.42 -2.62
CA TRP A 273 -9.06 -12.65 -1.22
C TRP A 273 -8.08 -13.67 -0.61
N ALA A 274 -7.60 -13.40 0.59
CA ALA A 274 -6.83 -14.33 1.40
C ALA A 274 -7.56 -14.61 2.71
N ASP A 275 -7.51 -15.85 3.19
CA ASP A 275 -8.15 -16.24 4.46
C ASP A 275 -7.59 -15.43 5.64
N ALA A 276 -8.45 -15.12 6.60
CA ALA A 276 -8.12 -14.27 7.75
C ALA A 276 -6.89 -14.75 8.54
N ASP A 277 -6.76 -16.07 8.75
CA ASP A 277 -5.62 -16.68 9.44
C ASP A 277 -4.31 -16.57 8.64
N VAL A 278 -4.41 -16.53 7.32
CA VAL A 278 -3.25 -16.34 6.42
C VAL A 278 -2.81 -14.87 6.47
N VAL A 279 -3.75 -13.92 6.40
CA VAL A 279 -3.46 -12.48 6.57
C VAL A 279 -2.84 -12.22 7.94
N ASP A 280 -3.38 -12.82 9.00
CA ASP A 280 -2.82 -12.71 10.35
C ASP A 280 -1.36 -13.19 10.42
N LYS A 281 -1.04 -14.32 9.78
CA LYS A 281 0.33 -14.83 9.68
C LYS A 281 1.26 -13.92 8.85
N MET A 282 0.72 -13.21 7.85
CA MET A 282 1.50 -12.22 7.10
C MET A 282 1.85 -11.02 7.99
N LEU A 283 0.88 -10.47 8.72
CA LEU A 283 1.05 -9.32 9.60
C LEU A 283 2.00 -9.61 10.76
N LYS A 284 2.00 -10.82 11.29
CA LYS A 284 2.92 -11.28 12.33
C LYS A 284 4.39 -11.34 11.91
N GLN A 285 4.71 -11.14 10.62
CA GLN A 285 6.09 -10.98 10.15
C GLN A 285 6.65 -9.56 10.44
N LYS A 286 5.82 -8.63 10.93
CA LYS A 286 6.21 -7.37 11.54
C LYS A 286 6.89 -6.36 10.61
N ASP A 287 6.47 -6.28 9.34
CA ASP A 287 6.86 -5.20 8.43
C ASP A 287 5.67 -4.74 7.58
N SER A 288 4.49 -4.66 8.23
CA SER A 288 3.23 -4.24 7.58
C SER A 288 2.72 -2.96 8.22
N TRP A 289 2.48 -1.93 7.39
CA TRP A 289 2.30 -0.56 7.85
C TRP A 289 0.95 0.01 7.40
N ALA A 290 0.16 0.53 8.35
CA ALA A 290 -0.96 1.41 8.09
C ALA A 290 -0.46 2.86 7.96
N PHE A 291 -1.17 3.66 7.16
CA PHE A 291 -0.82 5.04 6.88
C PHE A 291 -1.97 5.97 7.23
N ALA A 292 -1.64 7.16 7.75
CA ALA A 292 -2.59 8.25 7.97
C ALA A 292 -2.07 9.53 7.32
N GLY A 293 -2.98 10.25 6.67
CA GLY A 293 -2.69 11.53 6.01
C GLY A 293 -2.85 12.72 6.95
N VAL A 294 -3.94 13.49 6.79
CA VAL A 294 -4.06 14.84 7.36
C VAL A 294 -4.18 14.87 8.88
N ASN A 295 -4.97 13.99 9.47
CA ASN A 295 -5.37 14.05 10.89
C ASN A 295 -4.77 12.92 11.75
N GLY A 296 -3.76 12.21 11.28
CA GLY A 296 -3.21 11.06 12.00
C GLY A 296 -4.19 9.88 12.08
N PHE A 297 -4.02 9.02 13.09
CA PHE A 297 -4.85 7.81 13.27
C PHE A 297 -6.08 8.09 14.16
N VAL A 298 -6.94 9.02 13.72
CA VAL A 298 -8.20 9.31 14.38
C VAL A 298 -9.25 8.24 14.05
N THR A 299 -10.23 8.04 14.95
CA THR A 299 -11.39 7.20 14.63
C THR A 299 -12.24 7.90 13.59
N ARG A 300 -12.39 7.28 12.42
CA ARG A 300 -13.30 7.73 11.36
C ARG A 300 -14.56 6.88 11.35
N ARG A 301 -15.72 7.54 11.35
CA ARG A 301 -17.02 6.88 11.19
C ARG A 301 -17.50 7.04 9.76
N ILE A 302 -16.86 6.33 8.84
CA ILE A 302 -17.25 6.34 7.45
C ILE A 302 -18.51 5.47 7.30
N ASN A 303 -19.54 6.01 6.69
CA ASN A 303 -20.75 5.24 6.38
C ASN A 303 -20.52 4.37 5.13
N TRP A 304 -19.83 3.26 5.33
CA TRP A 304 -19.50 2.33 4.25
C TRP A 304 -20.71 1.81 3.48
N ARG A 305 -21.91 1.80 4.10
CA ARG A 305 -23.14 1.37 3.42
C ARG A 305 -23.62 2.38 2.38
N GLU A 306 -23.35 3.66 2.58
CA GLU A 306 -23.67 4.71 1.60
C GLU A 306 -22.65 4.81 0.46
N LEU A 307 -21.51 4.15 0.59
CA LEU A 307 -20.47 4.10 -0.45
C LEU A 307 -20.65 2.89 -1.39
N THR A 308 -21.38 1.86 -0.97
CA THR A 308 -21.61 0.67 -1.79
C THR A 308 -22.55 0.98 -2.96
N TRP A 309 -22.16 0.59 -4.14
CA TRP A 309 -22.91 0.71 -5.41
C TRP A 309 -23.70 -0.55 -5.69
#